data_b529a11c85821050dfb4f938559bf7d7
#
_entry.id   b529a11c85821050dfb4f938559bf7d7
#
_cell.length_a   1.000
_cell.length_b   1.000
_cell.length_c   1.000
_cell.angle_alpha   90.00
_cell.angle_beta   90.00
_cell.angle_gamma   90.00
#
_symmetry.space_group_name_H-M   'P 1'
#
loop_
_entity.id
_entity.type
_entity.pdbx_description
1 polymer ?
#
loop_
_entity_poly.entity_id
_entity_poly.type
_entity_poly.pdbx_seq_one_letter_code
_entity_poly.pdbx_strand_id
1 'polypeptide(L)'
;HTLMMLDALGRDGSPVSLELALGVLLHDIGKPPCRQVDETGRIRFSGHDKEGSSMARVILRRLKYSNAVVDAVCSMVERHMRFINVRQMRKSTLRMFMNAPHFRDELELHRLDCLSSNGLMDNWQFVRDFMDSYRNAPLVPPPLVTGRDLVNLGLSPGPDFGKWLSRLQELQLEGTLRTREEALLQLEQIAPVEQNALAEYLKKLAL
;
A
#
# COMPACT_ATOMS: atom_id res chain seq x y z
N HIS A 1 19.98 11.71 -13.40
CA HIS A 1 19.25 10.71 -12.64
C HIS A 1 18.11 10.10 -13.45
N THR A 2 17.00 10.82 -13.72
CA THR A 2 15.81 10.29 -14.44
C THR A 2 16.14 9.65 -15.79
N LEU A 3 17.05 10.26 -16.60
CA LEU A 3 17.47 9.68 -17.88
C LEU A 3 18.21 8.35 -17.68
N MET A 4 19.04 8.22 -16.64
CA MET A 4 19.72 6.97 -16.31
C MET A 4 18.72 5.87 -15.93
N MET A 5 17.66 6.21 -15.20
CA MET A 5 16.58 5.28 -14.88
C MET A 5 15.83 4.82 -16.14
N LEU A 6 15.49 5.74 -17.03
CA LEU A 6 14.85 5.42 -18.31
C LEU A 6 15.73 4.52 -19.19
N ASP A 7 17.04 4.79 -19.24
CA ASP A 7 17.99 3.95 -19.94
C ASP A 7 18.12 2.53 -19.33
N ALA A 8 17.89 2.41 -18.03
CA ALA A 8 17.95 1.11 -17.34
C ALA A 8 16.65 0.29 -17.45
N LEU A 9 15.54 0.92 -17.85
CA LEU A 9 14.26 0.24 -18.04
C LEU A 9 14.39 -0.93 -19.04
N GLY A 10 13.95 -2.12 -18.63
CA GLY A 10 13.88 -3.29 -19.49
C GLY A 10 15.23 -3.88 -19.94
N ARG A 11 16.38 -3.38 -19.43
CA ARG A 11 17.71 -3.91 -19.80
C ARG A 11 17.91 -5.37 -19.42
N ASP A 12 17.21 -5.85 -18.40
CA ASP A 12 17.22 -7.23 -17.93
C ASP A 12 16.23 -8.13 -18.70
N GLY A 13 15.57 -7.61 -19.74
CA GLY A 13 14.55 -8.32 -20.51
C GLY A 13 13.16 -8.32 -19.85
N SER A 14 13.00 -7.65 -18.72
CA SER A 14 11.69 -7.52 -18.06
C SER A 14 10.74 -6.67 -18.91
N PRO A 15 9.44 -7.04 -18.99
CA PRO A 15 8.46 -6.24 -19.68
C PRO A 15 8.27 -4.89 -18.98
N VAL A 16 8.26 -3.82 -19.75
CA VAL A 16 8.06 -2.45 -19.27
C VAL A 16 6.64 -2.02 -19.59
N SER A 17 5.85 -1.73 -18.54
CA SER A 17 4.53 -1.14 -18.71
C SER A 17 4.65 0.36 -19.07
N LEU A 18 3.62 0.88 -19.77
CA LEU A 18 3.54 2.32 -20.02
C LEU A 18 3.50 3.12 -18.71
N GLU A 19 2.77 2.60 -17.74
CA GLU A 19 2.62 3.19 -16.41
C GLU A 19 3.97 3.29 -15.69
N LEU A 20 4.78 2.24 -15.73
CA LEU A 20 6.13 2.25 -15.15
C LEU A 20 7.03 3.28 -15.84
N ALA A 21 7.05 3.30 -17.18
CA ALA A 21 7.87 4.25 -17.92
C ALA A 21 7.50 5.71 -17.61
N LEU A 22 6.20 6.01 -17.56
CA LEU A 22 5.69 7.33 -17.16
C LEU A 22 5.95 7.63 -15.68
N GLY A 23 5.84 6.64 -14.81
CA GLY A 23 6.17 6.74 -13.40
C GLY A 23 7.63 7.11 -13.19
N VAL A 24 8.56 6.42 -13.87
CA VAL A 24 10.01 6.73 -13.85
C VAL A 24 10.28 8.15 -14.38
N LEU A 25 9.63 8.55 -15.49
CA LEU A 25 9.80 9.89 -16.06
C LEU A 25 9.36 11.00 -15.10
N LEU A 26 8.27 10.77 -14.34
CA LEU A 26 7.58 11.81 -13.59
C LEU A 26 7.78 11.73 -12.07
N HIS A 27 8.46 10.68 -11.52
CA HIS A 27 8.53 10.45 -10.05
C HIS A 27 9.05 11.66 -9.27
N ASP A 28 10.01 12.38 -9.84
CA ASP A 28 10.70 13.51 -9.20
C ASP A 28 10.25 14.89 -9.73
N ILE A 29 9.21 14.97 -10.54
CA ILE A 29 8.77 16.22 -11.18
C ILE A 29 8.38 17.31 -10.16
N GLY A 30 8.02 16.92 -8.94
CA GLY A 30 7.69 17.83 -7.84
C GLY A 30 8.90 18.45 -7.13
N LYS A 31 10.14 17.99 -7.39
CA LYS A 31 11.33 18.52 -6.70
C LYS A 31 11.58 20.01 -6.93
N PRO A 32 11.47 20.57 -8.14
CA PRO A 32 11.71 22.00 -8.37
C PRO A 32 10.83 22.91 -7.50
N PRO A 33 9.48 22.79 -7.50
CA PRO A 33 8.62 23.64 -6.67
C PRO A 33 8.76 23.37 -5.15
N CYS A 34 9.20 22.16 -4.74
CA CYS A 34 9.37 21.80 -3.35
C CYS A 34 10.80 22.06 -2.81
N ARG A 35 11.66 22.71 -3.60
CA ARG A 35 13.04 22.98 -3.20
C ARG A 35 13.11 23.95 -2.03
N GLN A 36 13.69 23.51 -0.92
CA GLN A 36 13.94 24.29 0.28
C GLN A 36 15.42 24.16 0.69
N VAL A 37 15.96 25.20 1.30
CA VAL A 37 17.30 25.17 1.89
C VAL A 37 17.13 25.35 3.39
N ASP A 38 17.59 24.38 4.18
CA ASP A 38 17.51 24.47 5.64
C ASP A 38 18.62 25.39 6.21
N GLU A 39 18.57 25.66 7.52
CA GLU A 39 19.52 26.55 8.22
C GLU A 39 20.98 26.10 8.09
N THR A 40 21.22 24.83 7.77
CA THR A 40 22.58 24.28 7.55
C THR A 40 23.04 24.39 6.10
N GLY A 41 22.22 24.97 5.21
CA GLY A 41 22.52 25.07 3.77
C GLY A 41 22.16 23.78 2.98
N ARG A 42 21.59 22.76 3.61
CA ARG A 42 21.20 21.51 2.95
C ARG A 42 19.90 21.69 2.16
N ILE A 43 19.90 21.21 0.91
CA ILE A 43 18.72 21.23 0.06
C ILE A 43 17.79 20.06 0.42
N ARG A 44 16.50 20.35 0.59
CA ARG A 44 15.43 19.42 0.85
C ARG A 44 14.29 19.61 -0.16
N PHE A 45 13.49 18.56 -0.35
CA PHE A 45 12.35 18.55 -1.28
C PHE A 45 11.11 17.97 -0.59
N SER A 46 10.82 18.43 0.63
CA SER A 46 9.70 17.87 1.41
C SER A 46 8.37 18.01 0.68
N GLY A 47 7.63 16.90 0.54
CA GLY A 47 6.31 16.88 -0.12
C GLY A 47 6.36 16.82 -1.64
N HIS A 48 7.55 16.64 -2.26
CA HIS A 48 7.67 16.54 -3.72
C HIS A 48 6.92 15.36 -4.33
N ASP A 49 6.69 14.31 -3.56
CA ASP A 49 5.90 13.15 -3.90
C ASP A 49 4.43 13.52 -4.16
N LYS A 50 3.81 14.26 -3.26
CA LYS A 50 2.41 14.74 -3.39
C LYS A 50 2.27 15.82 -4.46
N GLU A 51 3.15 16.81 -4.45
CA GLU A 51 3.19 17.86 -5.49
C GLU A 51 3.42 17.25 -6.86
N GLY A 52 4.39 16.35 -6.98
CA GLY A 52 4.68 15.61 -8.21
C GLY A 52 3.49 14.82 -8.73
N SER A 53 2.74 14.14 -7.86
CA SER A 53 1.51 13.43 -8.21
C SER A 53 0.46 14.38 -8.78
N SER A 54 0.27 15.56 -8.19
CA SER A 54 -0.64 16.59 -8.68
C SER A 54 -0.22 17.12 -10.05
N MET A 55 1.06 17.41 -10.24
CA MET A 55 1.63 17.86 -11.53
C MET A 55 1.50 16.78 -12.60
N ALA A 56 1.83 15.51 -12.27
CA ALA A 56 1.69 14.39 -13.19
C ALA A 56 0.25 14.22 -13.68
N ARG A 57 -0.73 14.36 -12.78
CA ARG A 57 -2.16 14.30 -13.13
C ARG A 57 -2.55 15.35 -14.17
N VAL A 58 -2.10 16.59 -14.01
CA VAL A 58 -2.38 17.66 -14.97
C VAL A 58 -1.74 17.35 -16.33
N ILE A 59 -0.48 16.92 -16.34
CA ILE A 59 0.26 16.60 -17.57
C ILE A 59 -0.40 15.45 -18.32
N LEU A 60 -0.67 14.34 -17.64
CA LEU A 60 -1.20 13.13 -18.26
C LEU A 60 -2.63 13.34 -18.78
N ARG A 61 -3.48 14.11 -18.09
CA ARG A 61 -4.80 14.50 -18.59
C ARG A 61 -4.72 15.40 -19.81
N ARG A 62 -3.80 16.36 -19.84
CA ARG A 62 -3.55 17.19 -21.02
C ARG A 62 -3.12 16.36 -22.23
N LEU A 63 -2.32 15.32 -22.00
CA LEU A 63 -1.88 14.36 -23.02
C LEU A 63 -2.94 13.32 -23.38
N LYS A 64 -4.14 13.40 -22.80
CA LYS A 64 -5.29 12.53 -23.09
C LYS A 64 -5.08 11.04 -22.73
N TYR A 65 -4.23 10.74 -21.76
CA TYR A 65 -4.16 9.39 -21.21
C TYR A 65 -5.47 8.99 -20.50
N SER A 66 -5.77 7.68 -20.47
CA SER A 66 -6.94 7.13 -19.77
C SER A 66 -6.85 7.37 -18.26
N ASN A 67 -7.99 7.44 -17.59
CA ASN A 67 -8.01 7.59 -16.13
C ASN A 67 -7.23 6.47 -15.42
N ALA A 68 -7.28 5.24 -15.93
CA ALA A 68 -6.53 4.11 -15.37
C ALA A 68 -5.01 4.37 -15.37
N VAL A 69 -4.45 4.83 -16.49
CA VAL A 69 -3.03 5.21 -16.61
C VAL A 69 -2.71 6.40 -15.70
N VAL A 70 -3.56 7.43 -15.69
CA VAL A 70 -3.36 8.62 -14.84
C VAL A 70 -3.32 8.22 -13.37
N ASP A 71 -4.27 7.41 -12.91
CA ASP A 71 -4.34 7.02 -11.49
C ASP A 71 -3.18 6.10 -11.09
N ALA A 72 -2.78 5.17 -11.95
CA ALA A 72 -1.62 4.30 -11.72
C ALA A 72 -0.32 5.12 -11.58
N VAL A 73 -0.04 6.00 -12.53
CA VAL A 73 1.18 6.84 -12.52
C VAL A 73 1.18 7.79 -11.32
N CYS A 74 0.06 8.47 -11.06
CA CYS A 74 -0.05 9.38 -9.91
C CYS A 74 0.15 8.65 -8.58
N SER A 75 -0.39 7.42 -8.44
CA SER A 75 -0.15 6.57 -7.26
C SER A 75 1.33 6.22 -7.11
N MET A 76 2.02 5.82 -8.19
CA MET A 76 3.46 5.54 -8.15
C MET A 76 4.27 6.76 -7.72
N VAL A 77 4.01 7.92 -8.31
CA VAL A 77 4.69 9.18 -7.97
C VAL A 77 4.46 9.55 -6.51
N GLU A 78 3.23 9.46 -6.00
CA GLU A 78 2.91 9.80 -4.61
C GLU A 78 3.54 8.83 -3.60
N ARG A 79 3.72 7.57 -3.99
CA ARG A 79 4.12 6.51 -3.06
C ARG A 79 5.59 6.13 -3.15
N HIS A 80 6.36 6.64 -4.15
CA HIS A 80 7.74 6.22 -4.35
C HIS A 80 8.64 6.41 -3.12
N MET A 81 8.39 7.46 -2.31
CA MET A 81 9.14 7.73 -1.08
C MET A 81 8.81 6.78 0.08
N ARG A 82 7.72 6.00 0.02
CA ARG A 82 7.30 5.11 1.13
C ARG A 82 8.28 3.98 1.37
N PHE A 83 9.04 3.57 0.37
CA PHE A 83 10.05 2.52 0.49
C PHE A 83 11.15 2.84 1.49
N ILE A 84 11.43 4.12 1.77
CA ILE A 84 12.41 4.54 2.77
C ILE A 84 12.10 3.97 4.16
N ASN A 85 10.81 3.82 4.49
CA ASN A 85 10.33 3.42 5.81
C ASN A 85 9.77 1.99 5.86
N VAL A 86 9.97 1.15 4.82
CA VAL A 86 9.35 -0.18 4.76
C VAL A 86 9.72 -1.09 5.93
N ARG A 87 10.94 -0.96 6.45
CA ARG A 87 11.43 -1.74 7.60
C ARG A 87 10.80 -1.35 8.94
N GLN A 88 10.27 -0.11 9.04
CA GLN A 88 9.58 0.40 10.22
C GLN A 88 8.06 0.20 10.13
N MET A 89 7.54 -0.24 9.00
CA MET A 89 6.11 -0.50 8.84
C MET A 89 5.68 -1.69 9.70
N ARG A 90 4.51 -1.59 10.33
CA ARG A 90 3.84 -2.76 10.91
C ARG A 90 3.58 -3.78 9.80
N LYS A 91 3.55 -5.05 10.19
CA LYS A 91 3.31 -6.16 9.25
C LYS A 91 2.01 -5.98 8.45
N SER A 92 0.93 -5.56 9.10
CA SER A 92 -0.36 -5.24 8.46
C SER A 92 -0.22 -4.14 7.41
N THR A 93 0.44 -3.04 7.77
CA THR A 93 0.69 -1.90 6.88
C THR A 93 1.54 -2.32 5.67
N LEU A 94 2.60 -3.09 5.90
CA LEU A 94 3.48 -3.59 4.83
C LEU A 94 2.72 -4.50 3.87
N ARG A 95 1.91 -5.45 4.38
CA ARG A 95 1.08 -6.34 3.56
C ARG A 95 0.08 -5.57 2.71
N MET A 96 -0.61 -4.59 3.29
CA MET A 96 -1.54 -3.72 2.56
C MET A 96 -0.81 -2.85 1.52
N PHE A 97 0.38 -2.34 1.84
CA PHE A 97 1.19 -1.58 0.91
C PHE A 97 1.57 -2.42 -0.32
N MET A 98 2.00 -3.66 -0.09
CA MET A 98 2.43 -4.58 -1.15
C MET A 98 1.27 -5.18 -1.95
N ASN A 99 0.04 -5.15 -1.41
CA ASN A 99 -1.16 -5.62 -2.10
C ASN A 99 -1.78 -4.58 -3.05
N ALA A 100 -1.16 -3.41 -3.20
CA ALA A 100 -1.66 -2.38 -4.12
C ALA A 100 -1.59 -2.86 -5.59
N PRO A 101 -2.52 -2.45 -6.46
CA PRO A 101 -2.65 -2.95 -7.84
C PRO A 101 -1.38 -2.84 -8.67
N HIS A 102 -0.62 -1.75 -8.50
CA HIS A 102 0.60 -1.45 -9.29
C HIS A 102 1.88 -1.63 -8.47
N PHE A 103 1.83 -2.40 -7.38
CA PHE A 103 2.97 -2.52 -6.46
C PHE A 103 4.25 -3.05 -7.13
N ARG A 104 4.12 -3.94 -8.10
CA ARG A 104 5.29 -4.47 -8.83
C ARG A 104 6.02 -3.35 -9.59
N ASP A 105 5.29 -2.47 -10.23
CA ASP A 105 5.85 -1.31 -10.93
C ASP A 105 6.42 -0.29 -9.93
N GLU A 106 5.75 -0.07 -8.78
CA GLU A 106 6.28 0.76 -7.69
C GLU A 106 7.62 0.22 -7.15
N LEU A 107 7.73 -1.10 -6.97
CA LEU A 107 8.95 -1.76 -6.51
C LEU A 107 10.07 -1.68 -7.55
N GLU A 108 9.75 -1.80 -8.83
CA GLU A 108 10.71 -1.66 -9.93
C GLU A 108 11.18 -0.21 -10.06
N LEU A 109 10.27 0.78 -9.95
CA LEU A 109 10.64 2.19 -9.90
C LEU A 109 11.62 2.46 -8.75
N HIS A 110 11.34 1.93 -7.54
CA HIS A 110 12.24 2.05 -6.39
C HIS A 110 13.62 1.41 -6.65
N ARG A 111 13.67 0.23 -7.29
CA ARG A 111 14.91 -0.43 -7.69
C ARG A 111 15.76 0.46 -8.59
N LEU A 112 15.14 1.02 -9.62
CA LEU A 112 15.79 1.89 -10.59
C LEU A 112 16.29 3.20 -9.95
N ASP A 113 15.49 3.77 -9.05
CA ASP A 113 15.86 4.98 -8.29
C ASP A 113 17.10 4.71 -7.41
N CYS A 114 17.12 3.61 -6.66
CA CYS A 114 18.28 3.21 -5.87
C CYS A 114 19.54 3.01 -6.73
N LEU A 115 19.44 2.25 -7.82
CA LEU A 115 20.57 1.96 -8.71
C LEU A 115 21.13 3.22 -9.37
N SER A 116 20.26 4.18 -9.68
CA SER A 116 20.65 5.44 -10.34
C SER A 116 21.07 6.55 -9.38
N SER A 117 20.99 6.33 -8.05
CA SER A 117 21.35 7.30 -7.01
C SER A 117 22.51 6.81 -6.14
N ASN A 118 22.22 6.12 -5.04
CA ASN A 118 23.20 5.73 -4.03
C ASN A 118 23.55 4.23 -4.02
N GLY A 119 22.88 3.41 -4.82
CA GLY A 119 23.07 1.95 -4.90
C GLY A 119 22.56 1.16 -3.67
N LEU A 120 21.85 1.79 -2.73
CA LEU A 120 21.39 1.14 -1.51
C LEU A 120 20.13 0.31 -1.78
N MET A 121 20.33 -1.00 -1.95
CA MET A 121 19.26 -1.96 -2.32
C MET A 121 18.59 -2.64 -1.11
N ASP A 122 18.97 -2.31 0.13
CA ASP A 122 18.51 -3.02 1.32
C ASP A 122 16.99 -3.04 1.49
N ASN A 123 16.31 -1.92 1.24
CA ASN A 123 14.86 -1.84 1.36
C ASN A 123 14.15 -2.62 0.24
N TRP A 124 14.69 -2.57 -0.97
CA TRP A 124 14.21 -3.36 -2.09
C TRP A 124 14.35 -4.87 -1.80
N GLN A 125 15.52 -5.30 -1.33
CA GLN A 125 15.75 -6.70 -0.97
C GLN A 125 14.83 -7.16 0.16
N PHE A 126 14.68 -6.35 1.20
CA PHE A 126 13.75 -6.63 2.30
C PHE A 126 12.32 -6.86 1.81
N VAL A 127 11.82 -6.00 0.92
CA VAL A 127 10.48 -6.14 0.33
C VAL A 127 10.38 -7.42 -0.51
N ARG A 128 11.40 -7.73 -1.33
CA ARG A 128 11.47 -8.96 -2.12
C ARG A 128 11.40 -10.20 -1.24
N ASP A 129 12.24 -10.27 -0.21
CA ASP A 129 12.29 -11.41 0.72
C ASP A 129 10.96 -11.59 1.46
N PHE A 130 10.35 -10.47 1.85
CA PHE A 130 9.03 -10.50 2.49
C PHE A 130 7.95 -11.01 1.52
N MET A 131 7.92 -10.56 0.26
CA MET A 131 6.99 -11.08 -0.77
C MET A 131 7.20 -12.57 -0.99
N ASP A 132 8.44 -13.00 -1.06
CA ASP A 132 8.78 -14.41 -1.27
C ASP A 132 8.30 -15.30 -0.12
N SER A 133 8.25 -14.80 1.10
CA SER A 133 7.68 -15.50 2.26
C SER A 133 6.17 -15.75 2.14
N TYR A 134 5.48 -15.04 1.24
CA TYR A 134 4.04 -15.17 0.95
C TYR A 134 3.74 -15.80 -0.42
N ARG A 135 4.71 -16.47 -1.07
CA ARG A 135 4.48 -17.09 -2.40
C ARG A 135 3.29 -18.05 -2.45
N ASN A 136 3.07 -18.77 -1.36
CA ASN A 136 2.03 -19.80 -1.26
C ASN A 136 0.79 -19.34 -0.47
N ALA A 137 0.70 -18.06 -0.13
CA ALA A 137 -0.41 -17.49 0.63
C ALA A 137 -0.68 -16.04 0.16
N PRO A 138 -1.93 -15.58 0.17
CA PRO A 138 -2.23 -14.20 -0.20
C PRO A 138 -1.62 -13.22 0.80
N LEU A 139 -1.08 -12.12 0.29
CA LEU A 139 -0.62 -10.99 1.13
C LEU A 139 -1.75 -10.47 2.02
N VAL A 140 -2.95 -10.36 1.47
CA VAL A 140 -4.16 -9.98 2.19
C VAL A 140 -5.19 -11.09 2.00
N PRO A 141 -5.33 -12.00 2.97
CA PRO A 141 -6.35 -13.04 2.92
C PRO A 141 -7.75 -12.43 3.07
N PRO A 142 -8.80 -13.17 2.69
CA PRO A 142 -10.17 -12.76 2.97
C PRO A 142 -10.37 -12.44 4.46
N PRO A 143 -11.19 -11.44 4.80
CA PRO A 143 -11.43 -11.08 6.19
C PRO A 143 -12.12 -12.21 6.95
N LEU A 144 -11.71 -12.45 8.19
CA LEU A 144 -12.31 -13.45 9.08
C LEU A 144 -13.74 -13.09 9.48
N VAL A 145 -14.05 -11.78 9.57
CA VAL A 145 -15.38 -11.25 9.87
C VAL A 145 -15.76 -10.22 8.81
N THR A 146 -16.99 -10.27 8.38
CA THR A 146 -17.56 -9.41 7.33
C THR A 146 -18.67 -8.52 7.87
N GLY A 147 -19.14 -7.54 7.09
CA GLY A 147 -20.30 -6.73 7.47
C GLY A 147 -21.58 -7.56 7.68
N ARG A 148 -21.71 -8.70 6.97
CA ARG A 148 -22.85 -9.61 7.18
C ARG A 148 -22.84 -10.23 8.58
N ASP A 149 -21.67 -10.54 9.12
CA ASP A 149 -21.55 -11.08 10.46
C ASP A 149 -22.00 -10.07 11.51
N LEU A 150 -21.63 -8.80 11.33
CA LEU A 150 -22.06 -7.71 12.21
C LEU A 150 -23.59 -7.57 12.22
N VAL A 151 -24.22 -7.63 11.04
CA VAL A 151 -25.68 -7.60 10.93
C VAL A 151 -26.32 -8.81 11.61
N ASN A 152 -25.77 -10.01 11.42
CA ASN A 152 -26.27 -11.24 12.06
C ASN A 152 -26.13 -11.22 13.60
N LEU A 153 -25.21 -10.41 14.11
CA LEU A 153 -25.01 -10.16 15.55
C LEU A 153 -25.92 -9.03 16.09
N GLY A 154 -26.85 -8.51 15.26
CA GLY A 154 -27.81 -7.48 15.67
C GLY A 154 -27.28 -6.04 15.58
N LEU A 155 -26.08 -5.84 15.05
CA LEU A 155 -25.52 -4.51 14.88
C LEU A 155 -26.16 -3.79 13.68
N SER A 156 -26.49 -2.53 13.83
CA SER A 156 -27.02 -1.70 12.75
C SER A 156 -25.93 -1.16 11.84
N PRO A 157 -26.05 -1.29 10.50
CA PRO A 157 -25.08 -0.71 9.57
C PRO A 157 -24.85 0.79 9.80
N GLY A 158 -23.57 1.19 9.84
CA GLY A 158 -23.18 2.56 10.11
C GLY A 158 -21.69 2.79 9.91
N PRO A 159 -21.20 4.03 10.15
CA PRO A 159 -19.80 4.41 9.94
C PRO A 159 -18.81 3.63 10.81
N ASP A 160 -19.28 3.07 11.94
CA ASP A 160 -18.42 2.29 12.83
C ASP A 160 -18.13 0.87 12.31
N PHE A 161 -18.98 0.31 11.43
CA PHE A 161 -18.70 -0.98 10.76
C PHE A 161 -17.32 -0.98 10.08
N GLY A 162 -17.02 0.08 9.33
CA GLY A 162 -15.73 0.23 8.67
C GLY A 162 -14.56 0.23 9.66
N LYS A 163 -14.72 0.89 10.79
CA LYS A 163 -13.68 0.95 11.84
C LYS A 163 -13.45 -0.42 12.48
N TRP A 164 -14.53 -1.13 12.87
CA TRP A 164 -14.42 -2.44 13.49
C TRP A 164 -13.83 -3.48 12.52
N LEU A 165 -14.34 -3.54 11.29
CA LEU A 165 -13.83 -4.47 10.28
C LEU A 165 -12.37 -4.18 9.92
N SER A 166 -11.98 -2.91 9.78
CA SER A 166 -10.58 -2.53 9.54
C SER A 166 -9.68 -2.93 10.69
N ARG A 167 -10.14 -2.76 11.95
CA ARG A 167 -9.36 -3.17 13.13
C ARG A 167 -9.18 -4.68 13.21
N LEU A 168 -10.22 -5.46 12.96
CA LEU A 168 -10.13 -6.92 12.91
C LEU A 168 -9.20 -7.40 11.79
N GLN A 169 -9.27 -6.79 10.62
CA GLN A 169 -8.38 -7.10 9.50
C GLN A 169 -6.92 -6.74 9.82
N GLU A 170 -6.66 -5.61 10.48
CA GLU A 170 -5.32 -5.25 10.95
C GLU A 170 -4.75 -6.35 11.86
N LEU A 171 -5.51 -6.80 12.87
CA LEU A 171 -5.11 -7.85 13.80
C LEU A 171 -4.90 -9.20 13.09
N GLN A 172 -5.73 -9.53 12.10
CA GLN A 172 -5.55 -10.70 11.25
C GLN A 172 -4.25 -10.62 10.45
N LEU A 173 -3.94 -9.47 9.86
CA LEU A 173 -2.72 -9.27 9.07
C LEU A 173 -1.45 -9.28 9.95
N GLU A 174 -1.53 -8.85 11.20
CA GLU A 174 -0.46 -8.99 12.19
C GLU A 174 -0.26 -10.45 12.63
N GLY A 175 -1.28 -11.31 12.44
CA GLY A 175 -1.27 -12.72 12.87
C GLY A 175 -1.74 -12.93 14.30
N THR A 176 -2.32 -11.90 14.93
CA THR A 176 -2.94 -11.97 16.26
C THR A 176 -4.25 -12.74 16.21
N LEU A 177 -5.06 -12.52 15.16
CA LEU A 177 -6.29 -13.28 14.91
C LEU A 177 -6.03 -14.26 13.76
N ARG A 178 -6.32 -15.54 14.00
CA ARG A 178 -6.09 -16.63 13.05
C ARG A 178 -7.36 -17.35 12.65
N THR A 179 -8.35 -17.36 13.53
CA THR A 179 -9.63 -18.00 13.29
C THR A 179 -10.79 -17.00 13.33
N ARG A 180 -11.91 -17.43 12.77
CA ARG A 180 -13.13 -16.62 12.77
C ARG A 180 -13.67 -16.46 14.19
N GLU A 181 -13.56 -17.47 15.03
CA GLU A 181 -13.98 -17.46 16.43
C GLU A 181 -13.19 -16.41 17.21
N GLU A 182 -11.85 -16.39 17.07
CA GLU A 182 -11.00 -15.38 17.71
C GLU A 182 -11.39 -13.95 17.27
N ALA A 183 -11.70 -13.77 15.99
CA ALA A 183 -12.11 -12.48 15.47
C ALA A 183 -13.50 -12.03 15.96
N LEU A 184 -14.44 -12.94 16.13
CA LEU A 184 -15.76 -12.67 16.70
C LEU A 184 -15.67 -12.34 18.20
N LEU A 185 -14.84 -13.05 18.97
CA LEU A 185 -14.56 -12.70 20.36
C LEU A 185 -13.87 -11.35 20.51
N GLN A 186 -12.96 -11.02 19.59
CA GLN A 186 -12.33 -9.69 19.55
C GLN A 186 -13.34 -8.59 19.20
N LEU A 187 -14.33 -8.88 18.34
CA LEU A 187 -15.39 -7.93 17.98
C LEU A 187 -16.22 -7.53 19.21
N GLU A 188 -16.53 -8.45 20.12
CA GLU A 188 -17.24 -8.16 21.39
C GLU A 188 -16.52 -7.11 22.24
N GLN A 189 -15.18 -7.03 22.15
CA GLN A 189 -14.41 -6.06 22.92
C GLN A 189 -14.39 -4.65 22.32
N ILE A 190 -14.69 -4.52 21.02
CA ILE A 190 -14.58 -3.25 20.29
C ILE A 190 -15.93 -2.72 19.77
N ALA A 191 -16.98 -3.53 19.82
CA ALA A 191 -18.32 -3.19 19.34
C ALA A 191 -19.37 -3.56 20.42
N PRO A 192 -20.54 -2.88 20.44
CA PRO A 192 -21.60 -3.16 21.41
C PRO A 192 -22.39 -4.42 21.01
N VAL A 193 -21.75 -5.58 21.06
CA VAL A 193 -22.36 -6.89 20.77
C VAL A 193 -22.91 -7.48 22.07
N GLU A 194 -24.16 -7.94 22.06
CA GLU A 194 -24.72 -8.63 23.19
C GLU A 194 -24.11 -10.04 23.33
N GLN A 195 -23.64 -10.41 24.52
CA GLN A 195 -22.95 -11.68 24.79
C GLN A 195 -23.81 -12.89 24.39
N ASN A 196 -25.13 -12.84 24.64
CA ASN A 196 -26.04 -13.90 24.25
C ASN A 196 -26.15 -14.08 22.74
N ALA A 197 -26.18 -12.98 21.98
CA ALA A 197 -26.20 -12.99 20.51
C ALA A 197 -24.93 -13.60 19.94
N LEU A 198 -23.78 -13.26 20.50
CA LEU A 198 -22.49 -13.84 20.11
C LEU A 198 -22.43 -15.35 20.39
N ALA A 199 -22.84 -15.77 21.58
CA ALA A 199 -22.84 -17.19 21.97
C ALA A 199 -23.75 -18.04 21.06
N GLU A 200 -24.93 -17.54 20.72
CA GLU A 200 -25.83 -18.20 19.77
C GLU A 200 -25.24 -18.25 18.35
N TYR A 201 -24.62 -17.16 17.91
CA TYR A 201 -24.01 -17.09 16.58
C TYR A 201 -22.84 -18.08 16.45
N LEU A 202 -21.97 -18.17 17.44
CA LEU A 202 -20.87 -19.15 17.48
C LEU A 202 -21.37 -20.60 17.46
N LYS A 203 -22.45 -20.92 18.18
CA LYS A 203 -23.09 -22.26 18.13
C LYS A 203 -23.58 -22.60 16.71
N LYS A 204 -24.14 -21.64 15.97
CA LYS A 204 -24.61 -21.85 14.57
C LYS A 204 -23.47 -22.02 13.57
N LEU A 205 -22.28 -21.52 13.85
CA LEU A 205 -21.10 -21.69 12.98
C LEU A 205 -20.38 -23.04 13.23
N ALA A 206 -20.61 -23.66 14.36
CA ALA A 206 -20.01 -24.96 14.73
C ALA A 206 -20.83 -26.18 14.21
N LEU A 207 -22.01 -25.94 13.61
CA LEU A 207 -22.88 -26.93 12.96
C LEU A 207 -22.66 -26.94 11.46
#